data_f6cf42f804ea08b83e4a97f55443eb4e
#
_entry.id   f6cf42f804ea08b83e4a97f55443eb4e
#
_cell.length_a   1.000
_cell.length_b   1.000
_cell.length_c   1.000
_cell.angle_alpha   90.00
_cell.angle_beta   90.00
_cell.angle_gamma   90.00
#
_symmetry.space_group_name_H-M   'P 1'
#
loop_
_entity.id
_entity.type
_entity.pdbx_description
1 polymer ?
#
loop_
_entity_poly.entity_id
_entity_poly.type
_entity_poly.pdbx_seq_one_letter_code
_entity_poly.pdbx_strand_id
1 'polypeptide(L)'
;MKFRLIIDKTKDEEIVATVHNRSSLLNEIESLISKYTDRIPGYTEDDIKLLSVSEIECITVLEGKTYAIDSQNCRYRLKQRLYELEEQLPPTFIRINKSALANENALDRFTVTIAGSVDAIFKCGYREYVSRRCFAQIKRRLERK
;
A
#
# COMPACT_ATOMS: atom_id res chain seq x y z
N MET A 1 -21.60 9.67 19.97
CA MET A 1 -20.19 9.25 20.09
C MET A 1 -19.27 10.45 19.93
N LYS A 2 -18.25 10.53 20.74
CA LYS A 2 -17.24 11.61 20.64
C LYS A 2 -15.95 11.05 20.12
N PHE A 3 -15.29 11.79 19.23
CA PHE A 3 -13.95 11.50 18.77
C PHE A 3 -12.97 12.51 19.34
N ARG A 4 -11.85 12.03 19.89
CA ARG A 4 -10.82 12.87 20.48
C ARG A 4 -9.46 12.43 20.03
N LEU A 5 -8.71 13.35 19.41
CA LEU A 5 -7.34 13.10 18.97
C LEU A 5 -6.36 13.85 19.86
N ILE A 6 -5.40 13.12 20.41
CA ILE A 6 -4.31 13.68 21.20
C ILE A 6 -3.00 13.24 20.57
N ILE A 7 -2.15 14.19 20.23
CA ILE A 7 -0.82 13.90 19.67
C ILE A 7 0.21 14.12 20.78
N ASP A 8 0.82 13.03 21.24
CA ASP A 8 1.80 13.06 22.32
C ASP A 8 2.97 12.13 21.96
N LYS A 9 4.10 12.75 21.64
CA LYS A 9 5.31 12.02 21.18
C LYS A 9 6.01 11.24 22.30
N THR A 10 5.60 11.47 23.57
CA THR A 10 6.19 10.77 24.70
C THR A 10 5.52 9.47 25.07
N LYS A 11 4.38 9.18 24.46
CA LYS A 11 3.58 7.98 24.73
C LYS A 11 3.63 7.03 23.54
N ASP A 12 3.39 5.75 23.83
CA ASP A 12 3.23 4.74 22.79
C ASP A 12 1.98 5.03 21.95
N GLU A 13 2.03 4.70 20.69
CA GLU A 13 0.88 4.86 19.81
C GLU A 13 -0.19 3.83 20.13
N GLU A 14 -1.41 4.30 20.42
CA GLU A 14 -2.53 3.42 20.67
C GLU A 14 -3.85 4.07 20.26
N ILE A 15 -4.82 3.25 19.94
CA ILE A 15 -6.19 3.67 19.70
C ILE A 15 -7.08 2.96 20.71
N VAL A 16 -7.78 3.72 21.55
CA VAL A 16 -8.69 3.20 22.56
C VAL A 16 -10.12 3.58 22.22
N ALA A 17 -10.98 2.60 22.13
CA ALA A 17 -12.41 2.81 21.92
C ALA A 17 -13.18 2.29 23.13
N THR A 18 -13.94 3.18 23.78
CA THR A 18 -14.81 2.81 24.90
C THR A 18 -16.25 2.82 24.39
N VAL A 19 -16.87 1.67 24.37
CA VAL A 19 -18.23 1.50 23.84
C VAL A 19 -19.11 0.72 24.82
N HIS A 20 -20.42 0.87 24.69
CA HIS A 20 -21.37 0.13 25.53
C HIS A 20 -21.65 -1.26 24.98
N ASN A 21 -21.68 -1.40 23.67
CA ASN A 21 -21.95 -2.67 22.98
C ASN A 21 -21.15 -2.76 21.70
N ARG A 22 -20.90 -3.99 21.25
CA ARG A 22 -20.29 -4.21 19.96
C ARG A 22 -21.22 -3.76 18.84
N SER A 23 -20.67 -3.14 17.81
CA SER A 23 -21.43 -2.66 16.66
C SER A 23 -20.66 -2.95 15.38
N SER A 24 -21.35 -2.82 14.24
CA SER A 24 -20.69 -2.95 12.92
C SER A 24 -19.59 -1.91 12.72
N LEU A 25 -19.77 -0.70 13.27
CA LEU A 25 -18.75 0.35 13.23
C LEU A 25 -17.47 -0.10 13.92
N LEU A 26 -17.59 -0.72 15.10
CA LEU A 26 -16.44 -1.21 15.86
C LEU A 26 -15.69 -2.31 15.06
N ASN A 27 -16.43 -3.22 14.43
CA ASN A 27 -15.85 -4.26 13.60
C ASN A 27 -15.09 -3.70 12.41
N GLU A 28 -15.62 -2.64 11.80
CA GLU A 28 -14.94 -1.94 10.69
C GLU A 28 -13.64 -1.28 11.16
N ILE A 29 -13.66 -0.64 12.33
CA ILE A 29 -12.48 0.00 12.91
C ILE A 29 -11.41 -1.05 13.23
N GLU A 30 -11.78 -2.17 13.85
CA GLU A 30 -10.85 -3.26 14.15
C GLU A 30 -10.20 -3.83 12.89
N SER A 31 -10.99 -4.05 11.83
CA SER A 31 -10.47 -4.53 10.54
C SER A 31 -9.49 -3.55 9.93
N LEU A 32 -9.80 -2.27 9.97
CA LEU A 32 -8.96 -1.22 9.42
C LEU A 32 -7.61 -1.16 10.14
N ILE A 33 -7.63 -1.17 11.47
CA ILE A 33 -6.41 -1.13 12.28
C ILE A 33 -5.56 -2.37 12.05
N SER A 34 -6.18 -3.54 11.98
CA SER A 34 -5.48 -4.80 11.70
C SER A 34 -4.72 -4.75 10.38
N LYS A 35 -5.33 -4.19 9.33
CA LYS A 35 -4.69 -4.02 8.03
C LYS A 35 -3.44 -3.12 8.10
N TYR A 36 -3.48 -2.07 8.91
CA TYR A 36 -2.37 -1.12 9.02
C TYR A 36 -1.24 -1.62 9.92
N THR A 37 -1.54 -2.52 10.86
CA THR A 37 -0.52 -3.04 11.79
C THR A 37 0.11 -4.35 11.30
N ASP A 38 -0.51 -5.02 10.34
CA ASP A 38 -0.01 -6.28 9.82
C ASP A 38 1.32 -6.11 9.09
N ARG A 39 2.18 -7.10 9.26
CA ARG A 39 3.43 -7.23 8.52
C ARG A 39 3.29 -8.35 7.51
N ILE A 40 4.02 -8.23 6.43
CA ILE A 40 4.01 -9.22 5.36
C ILE A 40 5.39 -9.86 5.26
N PRO A 41 5.50 -11.21 5.33
CA PRO A 41 6.79 -11.86 5.15
C PRO A 41 7.27 -11.71 3.71
N GLY A 42 8.46 -11.16 3.56
CA GLY A 42 9.15 -11.05 2.27
C GLY A 42 10.34 -11.99 2.25
N TYR A 43 10.52 -12.71 1.17
CA TYR A 43 11.53 -13.76 1.05
C TYR A 43 12.66 -13.32 0.13
N THR A 44 13.91 -13.51 0.61
CA THR A 44 15.11 -13.45 -0.20
C THR A 44 15.69 -14.87 -0.27
N GLU A 45 16.84 -15.05 -0.91
CA GLU A 45 17.49 -16.36 -0.97
C GLU A 45 17.84 -16.90 0.42
N ASP A 46 18.24 -16.02 1.33
CA ASP A 46 18.77 -16.40 2.63
C ASP A 46 17.87 -16.04 3.80
N ASP A 47 16.97 -15.07 3.63
CA ASP A 47 16.24 -14.47 4.74
C ASP A 47 14.73 -14.41 4.51
N ILE A 48 14.02 -14.33 5.63
CA ILE A 48 12.60 -13.96 5.66
C ILE A 48 12.54 -12.66 6.45
N LYS A 49 12.19 -11.57 5.76
CA LYS A 49 12.05 -10.28 6.42
C LYS A 49 10.56 -9.97 6.63
N LEU A 50 10.20 -9.56 7.83
CA LEU A 50 8.85 -9.09 8.12
C LEU A 50 8.73 -7.63 7.66
N LEU A 51 8.11 -7.45 6.50
CA LEU A 51 7.97 -6.12 5.88
C LEU A 51 6.84 -5.36 6.54
N SER A 52 7.11 -4.15 7.00
CA SER A 52 6.07 -3.24 7.41
C SER A 52 5.33 -2.74 6.17
N VAL A 53 4.01 -2.78 6.21
CA VAL A 53 3.17 -2.35 5.08
C VAL A 53 3.49 -0.92 4.65
N SER A 54 3.78 -0.03 5.62
CA SER A 54 4.13 1.36 5.34
C SER A 54 5.45 1.54 4.59
N GLU A 55 6.34 0.55 4.66
CA GLU A 55 7.63 0.58 3.96
C GLU A 55 7.56 0.00 2.54
N ILE A 56 6.45 -0.65 2.20
CA ILE A 56 6.25 -1.19 0.85
C ILE A 56 5.80 -0.07 -0.07
N GLU A 57 6.56 0.19 -1.12
CA GLU A 57 6.24 1.23 -2.11
C GLU A 57 5.46 0.71 -3.29
N CYS A 58 5.81 -0.49 -3.77
CA CYS A 58 5.12 -1.11 -4.90
C CYS A 58 5.09 -2.62 -4.74
N ILE A 59 4.03 -3.23 -5.24
CA ILE A 59 3.94 -4.69 -5.36
C ILE A 59 3.71 -4.98 -6.83
N THR A 60 4.53 -5.84 -7.40
CA THR A 60 4.48 -6.15 -8.83
C THR A 60 4.63 -7.64 -9.08
N VAL A 61 4.09 -8.10 -10.20
CA VAL A 61 4.21 -9.49 -10.64
C VAL A 61 5.18 -9.53 -11.80
N LEU A 62 6.24 -10.33 -11.64
CA LEU A 62 7.26 -10.56 -12.68
C LEU A 62 7.38 -12.07 -12.87
N GLU A 63 7.25 -12.52 -14.12
CA GLU A 63 7.37 -13.95 -14.46
C GLU A 63 6.49 -14.86 -13.60
N GLY A 64 5.25 -14.41 -13.31
CA GLY A 64 4.30 -15.16 -12.51
C GLY A 64 4.55 -15.13 -11.01
N LYS A 65 5.53 -14.36 -10.54
CA LYS A 65 5.89 -14.27 -9.13
C LYS A 65 5.64 -12.87 -8.61
N THR A 66 5.13 -12.78 -7.38
CA THR A 66 4.80 -11.51 -6.73
C THR A 66 5.99 -10.99 -5.93
N TYR A 67 6.32 -9.72 -6.11
CA TYR A 67 7.42 -9.06 -5.41
C TYR A 67 6.96 -7.75 -4.77
N ALA A 68 7.50 -7.47 -3.58
CA ALA A 68 7.37 -6.18 -2.91
C ALA A 68 8.67 -5.39 -3.08
N ILE A 69 8.53 -4.12 -3.41
CA ILE A 69 9.65 -3.17 -3.50
C ILE A 69 9.54 -2.26 -2.27
N ASP A 70 10.59 -2.19 -1.46
CA ASP A 70 10.57 -1.38 -0.25
C ASP A 70 11.19 0.01 -0.45
N SER A 71 11.26 0.79 0.63
CA SER A 71 11.79 2.16 0.60
C SER A 71 13.27 2.24 0.25
N GLN A 72 13.99 1.14 0.32
CA GLN A 72 15.40 1.04 -0.08
C GLN A 72 15.57 0.50 -1.50
N ASN A 73 14.47 0.36 -2.24
CA ASN A 73 14.43 -0.23 -3.57
C ASN A 73 14.91 -1.70 -3.58
N CYS A 74 14.76 -2.38 -2.44
CA CYS A 74 15.03 -3.81 -2.33
C CYS A 74 13.79 -4.61 -2.71
N ARG A 75 14.01 -5.76 -3.34
CA ARG A 75 12.94 -6.61 -3.83
C ARG A 75 12.82 -7.87 -2.98
N TYR A 76 11.61 -8.14 -2.51
CA TYR A 76 11.30 -9.33 -1.72
C TYR A 76 10.19 -10.13 -2.37
N ARG A 77 10.35 -11.44 -2.40
CA ARG A 77 9.32 -12.33 -2.90
C ARG A 77 8.18 -12.46 -1.90
N LEU A 78 6.95 -12.32 -2.38
CA LEU A 78 5.74 -12.58 -1.59
C LEU A 78 5.09 -13.87 -2.05
N LYS A 79 4.49 -14.62 -1.12
CA LYS A 79 3.78 -15.86 -1.44
C LYS A 79 2.34 -15.62 -1.88
N GLN A 80 1.76 -14.52 -1.45
CA GLN A 80 0.40 -14.17 -1.82
C GLN A 80 0.32 -13.72 -3.28
N ARG A 81 -0.83 -13.94 -3.88
CA ARG A 81 -1.12 -13.44 -5.21
C ARG A 81 -1.59 -11.98 -5.13
N LEU A 82 -1.46 -11.26 -6.25
CA LEU A 82 -1.78 -9.84 -6.28
C LEU A 82 -3.22 -9.53 -5.84
N TYR A 83 -4.19 -10.33 -6.27
CA TYR A 83 -5.59 -10.12 -5.89
C TYR A 83 -5.83 -10.34 -4.39
N GLU A 84 -5.10 -11.27 -3.77
CA GLU A 84 -5.17 -11.50 -2.33
C GLU A 84 -4.63 -10.30 -1.56
N LEU A 85 -3.52 -9.75 -2.03
CA LEU A 85 -2.90 -8.55 -1.44
C LEU A 85 -3.78 -7.32 -1.61
N GLU A 86 -4.46 -7.19 -2.75
CA GLU A 86 -5.38 -6.08 -2.99
C GLU A 86 -6.52 -6.05 -1.96
N GLU A 87 -7.02 -7.20 -1.56
CA GLU A 87 -8.06 -7.31 -0.53
C GLU A 87 -7.50 -7.10 0.88
N GLN A 88 -6.28 -7.55 1.12
CA GLN A 88 -5.65 -7.56 2.43
C GLN A 88 -5.02 -6.21 2.82
N LEU A 89 -4.52 -5.47 1.85
CA LEU A 89 -3.80 -4.22 2.07
C LEU A 89 -4.74 -3.02 2.28
N PRO A 90 -4.24 -1.95 2.93
CA PRO A 90 -5.02 -0.73 3.09
C PRO A 90 -5.42 -0.08 1.76
N PRO A 91 -6.47 0.78 1.74
CA PRO A 91 -6.92 1.45 0.52
C PRO A 91 -5.90 2.38 -0.12
N THR A 92 -4.81 2.70 0.58
CA THR A 92 -3.69 3.48 0.01
C THR A 92 -2.91 2.70 -1.05
N PHE A 93 -3.09 1.38 -1.11
CA PHE A 93 -2.55 0.55 -2.19
C PHE A 93 -3.54 0.53 -3.34
N ILE A 94 -3.16 1.12 -4.46
CA ILE A 94 -4.02 1.29 -5.63
C ILE A 94 -3.48 0.49 -6.80
N ARG A 95 -4.39 -0.06 -7.59
CA ARG A 95 -4.04 -0.79 -8.80
C ARG A 95 -3.57 0.20 -9.87
N ILE A 96 -2.35 0.02 -10.41
CA ILE A 96 -1.80 0.89 -11.46
C ILE A 96 -1.68 0.19 -12.82
N ASN A 97 -1.70 -1.14 -12.82
CA ASN A 97 -1.88 -1.94 -14.01
C ASN A 97 -2.33 -3.35 -13.58
N LYS A 98 -2.54 -4.25 -14.53
CA LYS A 98 -3.05 -5.60 -14.20
C LYS A 98 -2.10 -6.43 -13.34
N SER A 99 -0.83 -6.00 -13.21
CA SER A 99 0.22 -6.75 -12.51
C SER A 99 0.86 -5.98 -11.36
N ALA A 100 0.35 -4.80 -11.00
CA ALA A 100 0.99 -3.99 -9.96
C ALA A 100 0.01 -3.20 -9.10
N LEU A 101 0.37 -3.11 -7.81
CA LEU A 101 -0.25 -2.24 -6.82
C LEU A 101 0.78 -1.22 -6.37
N ALA A 102 0.39 0.05 -6.31
CA ALA A 102 1.24 1.12 -5.82
C ALA A 102 0.75 1.62 -4.48
N ASN A 103 1.68 1.86 -3.56
CA ASN A 103 1.38 2.60 -2.35
C ASN A 103 1.29 4.07 -2.73
N GLU A 104 0.10 4.64 -2.65
CA GLU A 104 -0.17 6.04 -3.02
C GLU A 104 0.78 7.01 -2.31
N ASN A 105 1.09 6.74 -1.05
CA ASN A 105 1.97 7.58 -0.24
C ASN A 105 3.45 7.52 -0.67
N ALA A 106 3.81 6.53 -1.45
CA ALA A 106 5.18 6.35 -1.93
C ALA A 106 5.39 6.83 -3.37
N LEU A 107 4.34 7.30 -4.02
CA LEU A 107 4.44 7.86 -5.37
C LEU A 107 5.12 9.22 -5.33
N ASP A 108 6.16 9.38 -6.17
CA ASP A 108 6.84 10.66 -6.35
C ASP A 108 6.23 11.44 -7.52
N ARG A 109 6.14 10.81 -8.68
CA ARG A 109 5.61 11.46 -9.89
C ARG A 109 5.23 10.45 -10.96
N PHE A 110 4.51 10.94 -11.96
CA PHE A 110 4.23 10.19 -13.19
C PHE A 110 5.01 10.81 -14.35
N THR A 111 5.62 9.97 -15.17
CA THR A 111 6.35 10.39 -16.36
C THR A 111 5.57 9.94 -17.59
N VAL A 112 5.27 10.88 -18.48
CA VAL A 112 4.55 10.59 -19.73
C VAL A 112 5.56 10.64 -20.88
N THR A 113 5.64 9.56 -21.65
CA THR A 113 6.53 9.49 -22.81
C THR A 113 5.88 10.18 -24.03
N ILE A 114 6.67 10.47 -25.04
CA ILE A 114 6.20 11.04 -26.30
C ILE A 114 5.12 10.14 -26.95
N ALA A 115 5.28 8.83 -26.81
CA ALA A 115 4.31 7.85 -27.31
C ALA A 115 3.01 7.79 -26.49
N GLY A 116 2.92 8.54 -25.38
CA GLY A 116 1.74 8.58 -24.52
C GLY A 116 1.69 7.50 -23.44
N SER A 117 2.74 6.68 -23.28
CA SER A 117 2.80 5.75 -22.17
C SER A 117 3.14 6.46 -20.86
N VAL A 118 2.64 5.92 -19.76
CA VAL A 118 2.81 6.52 -18.43
C VAL A 118 3.55 5.55 -17.52
N ASP A 119 4.55 6.07 -16.80
CA ASP A 119 5.25 5.34 -15.75
C ASP A 119 5.08 6.05 -14.43
N ALA A 120 4.85 5.30 -13.37
CA ALA A 120 4.90 5.78 -12.00
C ALA A 120 6.34 5.68 -11.50
N ILE A 121 6.84 6.75 -10.89
CA ILE A 121 8.15 6.76 -10.27
C ILE A 121 7.94 6.91 -8.78
N PHE A 122 8.49 5.97 -8.02
CA PHE A 122 8.36 5.90 -6.58
C PHE A 122 9.49 6.66 -5.89
N LYS A 123 9.29 7.00 -4.63
CA LYS A 123 10.29 7.73 -3.84
C LYS A 123 11.63 7.02 -3.76
N CYS A 124 11.60 5.68 -3.76
CA CYS A 124 12.84 4.87 -3.78
C CYS A 124 13.53 4.83 -5.15
N GLY A 125 12.92 5.38 -6.18
CA GLY A 125 13.44 5.38 -7.55
C GLY A 125 12.93 4.24 -8.43
N TYR A 126 12.15 3.32 -7.88
CA TYR A 126 11.55 2.26 -8.67
C TYR A 126 10.57 2.85 -9.69
N ARG A 127 10.51 2.24 -10.87
CA ARG A 127 9.64 2.67 -11.98
C ARG A 127 8.72 1.51 -12.38
N GLU A 128 7.43 1.80 -12.51
CA GLU A 128 6.43 0.81 -12.92
C GLU A 128 5.49 1.41 -13.96
N TYR A 129 5.15 0.62 -14.98
CA TYR A 129 4.19 1.00 -16.01
C TYR A 129 2.80 1.24 -15.40
N VAL A 130 2.10 2.24 -15.90
CA VAL A 130 0.72 2.55 -15.51
C VAL A 130 -0.18 2.43 -16.73
N SER A 131 -1.24 1.61 -16.63
CA SER A 131 -2.18 1.46 -17.73
C SER A 131 -2.99 2.76 -17.92
N ARG A 132 -3.44 3.02 -19.14
CA ARG A 132 -4.24 4.21 -19.46
C ARG A 132 -5.50 4.29 -18.61
N ARG A 133 -6.17 3.16 -18.45
CA ARG A 133 -7.38 3.06 -17.64
C ARG A 133 -7.11 3.40 -16.17
N CYS A 134 -6.07 2.81 -15.61
CA CYS A 134 -5.69 3.07 -14.22
C CYS A 134 -5.22 4.51 -14.03
N PHE A 135 -4.46 5.04 -14.97
CA PHE A 135 -4.00 6.43 -14.89
C PHE A 135 -5.16 7.43 -14.85
N ALA A 136 -6.19 7.21 -15.66
CA ALA A 136 -7.37 8.07 -15.66
C ALA A 136 -8.07 8.04 -14.29
N GLN A 137 -8.17 6.88 -13.65
CA GLN A 137 -8.77 6.73 -12.33
C GLN A 137 -7.91 7.39 -11.24
N ILE A 138 -6.60 7.20 -11.29
CA ILE A 138 -5.64 7.78 -10.35
C ILE A 138 -5.67 9.31 -10.45
N LYS A 139 -5.66 9.84 -11.67
CA LYS A 139 -5.69 11.27 -11.92
C LYS A 139 -6.94 11.92 -11.30
N ARG A 140 -8.11 11.32 -11.48
CA ARG A 140 -9.35 11.80 -10.84
C ARG A 140 -9.25 11.79 -9.33
N ARG A 141 -8.68 10.74 -8.76
CA ARG A 141 -8.50 10.61 -7.32
C ARG A 141 -7.58 11.69 -6.76
N LEU A 142 -6.48 11.99 -7.44
CA LEU A 142 -5.52 13.01 -7.03
C LEU A 142 -6.09 14.43 -7.18
N GLU A 143 -6.85 14.68 -8.21
CA GLU A 143 -7.45 16.00 -8.46
C GLU A 143 -8.59 16.36 -7.49
N ARG A 144 -9.16 15.38 -6.79
CA ARG A 144 -10.22 15.58 -5.80
C ARG A 144 -9.70 15.97 -4.41
N LYS A 145 -8.41 15.87 -4.18
CA LYS A 145 -7.81 16.17 -2.87
C LYS A 145 -7.43 17.62 -2.72
#